data_4f995fa5fb2b939f39d69f5c6917cdda
#
_entry.id   4f995fa5fb2b939f39d69f5c6917cdda
#
_cell.length_a   1.000
_cell.length_b   1.000
_cell.length_c   1.000
_cell.angle_alpha   90.00
_cell.angle_beta   90.00
_cell.angle_gamma   90.00
#
_symmetry.space_group_name_H-M   'P 1'
#
loop_
_entity.id
_entity.type
_entity.pdbx_description
1 polymer ?
#
loop_
_entity_poly.entity_id
_entity_poly.type
_entity_poly.pdbx_seq_one_letter_code
_entity_poly.pdbx_strand_id
1 'polypeptide(L)'
;MIFCTAAVLSMTACSTQGTDGGDTDGTQAEAPSVSDSAGNASGAGDASAGLSGAENILIAYFTVPETDGVDTVAGASRVAVDGTVMGNNEYIANLIRQETGGDLFAIETVQEYPGTHDALLEFAYNEMMDDARPELASQIENLDSYDTIFLGYPNWNSDLPMPMYTFLEEYDLGGKTIVPFTTHGGSGFSRTIQTIEELQPDASVIEDGLSISRNDVPDAQGEVQAWISGLGL
;
A
#
# COMPACT_ATOMS: atom_id res chain seq x y z
N MET A 1 -31.88 38.66 27.30
CA MET A 1 -33.31 38.30 27.17
C MET A 1 -33.62 38.16 25.68
N ILE A 2 -33.79 37.03 25.18
CA ILE A 2 -34.74 36.60 24.15
C ILE A 2 -34.54 35.08 23.99
N PHE A 3 -35.53 34.33 24.36
CA PHE A 3 -35.74 32.88 24.19
C PHE A 3 -36.23 32.59 22.78
N CYS A 4 -35.83 31.50 22.16
CA CYS A 4 -36.62 30.75 21.18
C CYS A 4 -36.08 29.31 21.12
N THR A 5 -36.69 28.47 21.74
CA THR A 5 -37.59 27.32 21.53
C THR A 5 -37.15 26.29 20.50
N ALA A 6 -37.04 25.09 21.04
CA ALA A 6 -36.86 23.78 20.37
C ALA A 6 -38.08 23.39 19.50
N ALA A 7 -37.81 22.69 18.41
CA ALA A 7 -38.84 21.88 17.74
C ALA A 7 -38.30 20.46 17.51
N VAL A 8 -38.89 19.54 18.23
CA VAL A 8 -38.77 18.08 18.07
C VAL A 8 -39.82 17.65 17.02
N LEU A 9 -39.38 16.93 16.00
CA LEU A 9 -40.33 16.25 15.11
C LEU A 9 -40.02 14.73 15.13
N SER A 10 -40.91 14.01 15.79
CA SER A 10 -41.05 12.56 15.77
C SER A 10 -41.83 12.18 14.51
N MET A 11 -41.39 11.17 13.77
CA MET A 11 -42.26 10.45 12.84
C MET A 11 -42.09 8.94 12.97
N THR A 12 -43.22 8.36 13.18
CA THR A 12 -43.67 7.04 13.55
C THR A 12 -43.49 6.01 12.44
N ALA A 13 -43.22 4.79 12.85
CA ALA A 13 -43.18 3.56 12.06
C ALA A 13 -44.56 3.22 11.46
N CYS A 14 -44.56 2.56 10.31
CA CYS A 14 -45.68 1.73 9.84
C CYS A 14 -45.15 0.46 9.21
N SER A 15 -45.39 -0.66 9.90
CA SER A 15 -45.26 -2.03 9.41
C SER A 15 -46.54 -2.47 8.71
N THR A 16 -46.38 -3.20 7.60
CA THR A 16 -47.47 -4.11 7.14
C THR A 16 -46.88 -5.44 6.70
N GLN A 17 -47.29 -6.48 7.40
CA GLN A 17 -47.23 -7.89 7.00
C GLN A 17 -48.27 -8.18 5.92
N GLY A 18 -47.95 -9.13 5.03
CA GLY A 18 -48.90 -9.78 4.15
C GLY A 18 -48.36 -11.13 3.68
N THR A 19 -49.04 -12.16 4.13
CA THR A 19 -48.82 -13.59 4.00
C THR A 19 -49.37 -14.17 2.70
N ASP A 20 -48.91 -15.43 2.43
CA ASP A 20 -49.55 -16.53 1.68
C ASP A 20 -49.21 -16.62 0.18
N GLY A 21 -48.65 -17.73 -0.32
CA GLY A 21 -49.03 -19.12 -0.28
C GLY A 21 -49.17 -19.65 -1.70
N GLY A 22 -48.60 -20.80 -2.05
CA GLY A 22 -49.04 -21.54 -3.24
C GLY A 22 -47.95 -22.32 -3.99
N ASP A 23 -47.90 -23.63 -3.69
CA ASP A 23 -47.26 -24.71 -4.42
C ASP A 23 -47.70 -24.82 -5.90
N THR A 24 -46.82 -25.39 -6.74
CA THR A 24 -46.98 -26.63 -7.54
C THR A 24 -45.90 -26.79 -8.58
N ASP A 25 -45.11 -27.86 -8.41
CA ASP A 25 -44.97 -29.08 -9.24
C ASP A 25 -44.51 -28.96 -10.69
N GLY A 26 -43.41 -29.65 -10.94
CA GLY A 26 -43.20 -30.63 -11.99
C GLY A 26 -42.72 -30.18 -13.36
N THR A 27 -41.56 -30.54 -13.76
CA THR A 27 -41.33 -31.59 -14.76
C THR A 27 -39.90 -31.53 -15.34
N GLN A 28 -39.25 -32.63 -15.27
CA GLN A 28 -37.98 -33.06 -15.83
C GLN A 28 -38.07 -33.19 -17.36
N ALA A 29 -37.05 -32.68 -18.08
CA ALA A 29 -36.74 -33.20 -19.42
C ALA A 29 -35.26 -32.98 -19.78
N GLU A 30 -34.67 -34.08 -20.18
CA GLU A 30 -33.36 -34.47 -20.62
C GLU A 30 -32.64 -33.54 -21.61
N ALA A 31 -31.31 -33.73 -21.58
CA ALA A 31 -30.31 -33.27 -22.55
C ALA A 31 -30.46 -33.84 -23.94
N PRO A 32 -29.78 -33.27 -24.94
CA PRO A 32 -28.67 -34.04 -25.49
C PRO A 32 -27.38 -33.24 -25.70
N SER A 33 -26.29 -33.97 -25.52
CA SER A 33 -24.92 -33.67 -25.88
C SER A 33 -24.71 -33.58 -27.39
N VAL A 34 -23.96 -32.60 -27.82
CA VAL A 34 -23.09 -32.75 -29.03
C VAL A 34 -21.79 -31.93 -28.79
N SER A 35 -20.70 -32.65 -28.97
CA SER A 35 -19.34 -32.16 -29.07
C SER A 35 -19.11 -31.42 -30.41
N ASP A 36 -18.30 -30.38 -30.42
CA ASP A 36 -17.03 -30.32 -31.13
C ASP A 36 -16.44 -28.90 -31.20
N SER A 37 -15.21 -28.88 -30.79
CA SER A 37 -14.05 -28.34 -31.50
C SER A 37 -13.75 -26.87 -31.54
N ALA A 38 -12.65 -26.62 -30.88
CA ALA A 38 -11.50 -25.78 -31.28
C ALA A 38 -11.64 -24.27 -31.34
N GLY A 39 -10.86 -23.68 -30.52
CA GLY A 39 -10.00 -22.61 -31.00
C GLY A 39 -10.04 -21.30 -30.25
N ASN A 40 -8.99 -21.16 -29.57
CA ASN A 40 -8.29 -19.93 -29.24
C ASN A 40 -8.40 -19.46 -27.78
N ALA A 41 -7.49 -20.04 -27.02
CA ALA A 41 -7.04 -19.47 -25.75
C ALA A 41 -6.31 -18.16 -26.03
N SER A 42 -6.94 -17.06 -25.75
CA SER A 42 -6.19 -15.83 -25.43
C SER A 42 -5.79 -15.95 -23.98
N GLY A 43 -4.49 -16.09 -23.76
CA GLY A 43 -3.90 -16.24 -22.44
C GLY A 43 -4.18 -15.00 -21.60
N ALA A 44 -4.92 -15.19 -20.52
CA ALA A 44 -4.71 -14.41 -19.33
C ALA A 44 -3.31 -14.79 -18.83
N GLY A 45 -2.37 -13.91 -18.94
CA GLY A 45 -1.04 -14.08 -18.38
C GLY A 45 -1.16 -14.28 -16.89
N ASP A 46 -0.74 -15.44 -16.46
CA ASP A 46 -0.51 -15.79 -15.06
C ASP A 46 0.63 -14.86 -14.57
N ALA A 47 0.26 -13.80 -13.85
CA ALA A 47 1.20 -12.81 -13.29
C ALA A 47 1.87 -13.34 -12.01
N SER A 48 2.05 -14.66 -11.91
CA SER A 48 2.90 -15.30 -10.90
C SER A 48 4.25 -15.68 -11.50
N ALA A 49 4.93 -14.71 -12.13
CA ALA A 49 6.36 -14.86 -12.41
C ALA A 49 7.10 -14.54 -11.11
N GLY A 50 7.43 -15.56 -10.33
CA GLY A 50 8.28 -15.42 -9.16
C GLY A 50 9.59 -14.72 -9.54
N LEU A 51 10.11 -13.87 -8.63
CA LEU A 51 11.38 -13.15 -8.77
C LEU A 51 12.61 -14.08 -8.61
N SER A 52 12.48 -15.34 -8.98
CA SER A 52 13.51 -16.37 -8.79
C SER A 52 14.86 -15.94 -9.37
N GLY A 53 15.81 -15.65 -8.48
CA GLY A 53 17.18 -15.29 -8.81
C GLY A 53 17.44 -13.79 -9.01
N ALA A 54 16.62 -12.91 -8.46
CA ALA A 54 16.93 -11.47 -8.40
C ALA A 54 18.21 -11.25 -7.58
N GLU A 55 19.30 -10.86 -8.26
CA GLU A 55 20.62 -10.66 -7.62
C GLU A 55 20.88 -9.18 -7.28
N ASN A 56 20.19 -8.25 -7.94
CA ASN A 56 20.43 -6.80 -7.85
C ASN A 56 19.19 -6.11 -7.27
N ILE A 57 19.06 -6.15 -5.95
CA ILE A 57 17.89 -5.66 -5.24
C ILE A 57 18.22 -4.35 -4.53
N LEU A 58 17.42 -3.32 -4.81
CA LEU A 58 17.36 -2.09 -4.04
C LEU A 58 16.13 -2.10 -3.15
N ILE A 59 16.26 -1.68 -1.90
CA ILE A 59 15.17 -1.51 -0.95
C ILE A 59 15.08 -0.02 -0.65
N ALA A 60 14.31 0.70 -1.46
CA ALA A 60 14.08 2.13 -1.32
C ALA A 60 12.88 2.36 -0.40
N TYR A 61 13.00 3.23 0.59
CA TYR A 61 11.91 3.47 1.52
C TYR A 61 11.87 4.92 2.00
N PHE A 62 10.66 5.43 2.19
CA PHE A 62 10.38 6.69 2.85
C PHE A 62 9.72 6.44 4.22
N THR A 63 10.12 7.19 5.23
CA THR A 63 9.52 7.11 6.56
C THR A 63 9.77 8.39 7.34
N VAL A 64 8.82 8.76 8.20
CA VAL A 64 8.93 9.91 9.12
C VAL A 64 8.50 9.43 10.52
N PRO A 65 9.43 8.95 11.35
CA PRO A 65 9.10 8.53 12.70
C PRO A 65 8.78 9.73 13.58
N GLU A 66 7.69 9.67 14.34
CA GLU A 66 7.38 10.71 15.31
C GLU A 66 8.38 10.74 16.46
N THR A 67 8.70 11.94 16.90
CA THR A 67 9.70 12.21 17.94
C THR A 67 9.09 12.51 19.31
N ASP A 68 7.78 12.75 19.38
CA ASP A 68 7.07 13.03 20.64
C ASP A 68 6.75 11.79 21.50
N GLY A 69 7.05 10.59 20.97
CA GLY A 69 6.79 9.34 21.67
C GLY A 69 5.40 8.76 21.46
N VAL A 70 4.56 9.43 20.69
CA VAL A 70 3.22 8.98 20.33
C VAL A 70 3.27 8.30 18.98
N ASP A 71 2.75 7.05 18.92
CA ASP A 71 2.57 6.36 17.66
C ASP A 71 1.32 6.89 16.95
N THR A 72 1.42 7.14 15.65
CA THR A 72 0.33 7.76 14.92
C THR A 72 -0.63 6.75 14.31
N VAL A 73 -1.90 7.14 14.27
CA VAL A 73 -2.96 6.36 13.60
C VAL A 73 -2.80 6.38 12.08
N ALA A 74 -2.08 7.34 11.53
CA ALA A 74 -2.03 7.59 10.09
C ALA A 74 -0.91 6.87 9.32
N GLY A 75 -0.18 5.95 9.96
CA GLY A 75 0.84 5.17 9.26
C GLY A 75 2.20 5.85 9.07
N ALA A 76 2.32 7.14 9.41
CA ALA A 76 3.60 7.86 9.45
C ALA A 76 4.27 7.63 10.80
N SER A 77 4.38 6.39 11.20
CA SER A 77 4.64 6.09 12.58
C SER A 77 5.99 5.49 12.83
N ARG A 78 6.25 5.31 14.09
CA ARG A 78 7.45 4.74 14.67
C ARG A 78 7.17 3.36 15.23
N VAL A 79 8.18 2.55 15.24
CA VAL A 79 8.23 1.29 15.96
C VAL A 79 9.35 1.33 16.98
N ALA A 80 9.18 0.65 18.11
CA ALA A 80 10.22 0.47 19.11
C ALA A 80 10.51 -1.03 19.24
N VAL A 81 11.69 -1.45 18.81
CA VAL A 81 12.14 -2.84 18.87
C VAL A 81 13.46 -2.88 19.64
N ASP A 82 13.51 -3.70 20.68
CA ASP A 82 14.70 -3.86 21.54
C ASP A 82 15.25 -2.53 22.10
N GLY A 83 14.35 -1.57 22.36
CA GLY A 83 14.71 -0.25 22.88
C GLY A 83 15.21 0.74 21.83
N THR A 84 15.27 0.36 20.56
CA THR A 84 15.58 1.23 19.44
C THR A 84 14.29 1.72 18.80
N VAL A 85 14.17 3.02 18.57
CA VAL A 85 13.05 3.66 17.88
C VAL A 85 13.48 3.95 16.45
N MET A 86 12.66 3.51 15.49
CA MET A 86 12.85 3.77 14.06
C MET A 86 11.50 3.96 13.36
N GLY A 87 11.51 4.36 12.12
CA GLY A 87 10.29 4.43 11.32
C GLY A 87 9.75 3.05 10.96
N ASN A 88 8.43 2.92 10.81
CA ASN A 88 7.81 1.65 10.47
C ASN A 88 8.35 1.07 9.16
N ASN A 89 8.42 1.88 8.10
CA ASN A 89 8.94 1.40 6.81
C ASN A 89 10.44 1.12 6.85
N GLU A 90 11.22 1.83 7.67
CA GLU A 90 12.61 1.51 7.92
C GLU A 90 12.77 0.13 8.55
N TYR A 91 11.93 -0.20 9.54
CA TYR A 91 11.94 -1.52 10.18
C TYR A 91 11.61 -2.63 9.18
N ILE A 92 10.54 -2.46 8.40
CA ILE A 92 10.16 -3.43 7.36
C ILE A 92 11.26 -3.57 6.30
N ALA A 93 11.85 -2.46 5.84
CA ALA A 93 12.97 -2.47 4.90
C ALA A 93 14.18 -3.27 5.44
N ASN A 94 14.47 -3.14 6.74
CA ASN A 94 15.53 -3.94 7.38
C ASN A 94 15.20 -5.44 7.43
N LEU A 95 13.93 -5.81 7.64
CA LEU A 95 13.48 -7.21 7.56
C LEU A 95 13.62 -7.77 6.14
N ILE A 96 13.19 -7.00 5.12
CA ILE A 96 13.35 -7.37 3.71
C ILE A 96 14.84 -7.58 3.38
N ARG A 97 15.71 -6.67 3.83
CA ARG A 97 17.16 -6.81 3.64
C ARG A 97 17.72 -8.10 4.27
N GLN A 98 17.23 -8.48 5.43
CA GLN A 98 17.69 -9.71 6.09
C GLN A 98 17.38 -10.96 5.27
N GLU A 99 16.25 -10.97 4.58
CA GLU A 99 15.80 -12.11 3.76
C GLU A 99 16.41 -12.09 2.35
N THR A 100 16.64 -10.90 1.77
CA THR A 100 17.04 -10.76 0.36
C THR A 100 18.52 -10.43 0.18
N GLY A 101 19.17 -9.83 1.16
CA GLY A 101 20.53 -9.28 1.04
C GLY A 101 20.62 -7.99 0.23
N GLY A 102 19.49 -7.37 -0.16
CA GLY A 102 19.45 -6.15 -0.96
C GLY A 102 20.04 -4.92 -0.27
N ASP A 103 20.34 -3.89 -1.06
CA ASP A 103 20.88 -2.62 -0.58
C ASP A 103 19.76 -1.70 -0.08
N LEU A 104 19.95 -1.10 1.09
CA LEU A 104 19.01 -0.12 1.64
C LEU A 104 19.25 1.28 1.07
N PHE A 105 18.16 1.96 0.74
CA PHE A 105 18.17 3.36 0.34
C PHE A 105 17.05 4.12 1.04
N ALA A 106 17.39 5.02 1.96
CA ALA A 106 16.43 5.92 2.57
C ALA A 106 16.13 7.08 1.62
N ILE A 107 14.86 7.26 1.28
CA ILE A 107 14.38 8.44 0.55
C ILE A 107 14.26 9.57 1.56
N GLU A 108 15.16 10.52 1.50
CA GLU A 108 15.23 11.67 2.39
C GLU A 108 14.89 12.95 1.64
N THR A 109 14.26 13.91 2.34
CA THR A 109 13.90 15.21 1.77
C THR A 109 14.79 16.32 2.35
N VAL A 110 15.02 17.37 1.56
CA VAL A 110 15.73 18.57 2.02
C VAL A 110 14.93 19.28 3.11
N GLN A 111 13.61 19.29 3.00
CA GLN A 111 12.75 19.82 4.05
C GLN A 111 12.59 18.84 5.19
N GLU A 112 12.52 19.37 6.41
CA GLU A 112 12.23 18.58 7.61
C GLU A 112 10.71 18.46 7.80
N TYR A 113 10.24 17.26 8.11
CA TYR A 113 8.85 17.01 8.49
C TYR A 113 8.64 17.27 9.98
N PRO A 114 7.43 17.75 10.37
CA PRO A 114 7.09 17.89 11.78
C PRO A 114 7.23 16.55 12.54
N GLY A 115 7.82 16.62 13.74
CA GLY A 115 8.04 15.42 14.58
C GLY A 115 6.84 15.02 15.45
N THR A 116 5.69 15.66 15.34
CA THR A 116 4.49 15.37 16.12
C THR A 116 3.34 14.97 15.22
N HIS A 117 2.48 14.09 15.72
CA HIS A 117 1.38 13.50 14.94
C HIS A 117 0.50 14.54 14.22
N ASP A 118 -0.14 15.44 14.97
CA ASP A 118 -1.12 16.38 14.39
C ASP A 118 -0.46 17.32 13.39
N ALA A 119 0.74 17.82 13.70
CA ALA A 119 1.46 18.71 12.81
C ALA A 119 1.93 17.99 11.53
N LEU A 120 2.35 16.71 11.64
CA LEU A 120 2.73 15.91 10.48
C LEU A 120 1.54 15.64 9.57
N LEU A 121 0.38 15.31 10.14
CA LEU A 121 -0.84 15.08 9.34
C LEU A 121 -1.28 16.34 8.59
N GLU A 122 -1.30 17.51 9.28
CA GLU A 122 -1.65 18.77 8.64
C GLU A 122 -0.65 19.13 7.53
N PHE A 123 0.64 18.93 7.79
CA PHE A 123 1.69 19.20 6.82
C PHE A 123 1.55 18.34 5.57
N ALA A 124 1.44 17.02 5.74
CA ALA A 124 1.27 16.06 4.65
C ALA A 124 -0.03 16.27 3.85
N TYR A 125 -1.11 16.67 4.54
CA TYR A 125 -2.36 17.01 3.87
C TYR A 125 -2.21 18.27 2.99
N ASN A 126 -1.53 19.31 3.49
CA ASN A 126 -1.29 20.53 2.73
C ASN A 126 -0.40 20.27 1.51
N GLU A 127 0.68 19.45 1.65
CA GLU A 127 1.49 19.03 0.51
C GLU A 127 0.66 18.34 -0.57
N MET A 128 -0.20 17.42 -0.17
CA MET A 128 -1.10 16.73 -1.09
C MET A 128 -2.06 17.70 -1.80
N MET A 129 -2.64 18.64 -1.06
CA MET A 129 -3.57 19.63 -1.64
C MET A 129 -2.88 20.61 -2.61
N ASP A 130 -1.62 20.92 -2.35
CA ASP A 130 -0.79 21.80 -3.18
C ASP A 130 -0.11 21.07 -4.34
N ASP A 131 -0.31 19.74 -4.45
CA ASP A 131 0.40 18.85 -5.40
C ASP A 131 1.92 19.06 -5.35
N ALA A 132 2.46 19.16 -4.14
CA ALA A 132 3.84 19.52 -3.90
C ALA A 132 4.81 18.44 -4.41
N ARG A 133 6.03 18.88 -4.77
CA ARG A 133 7.15 17.97 -5.09
C ARG A 133 8.34 18.33 -4.19
N PRO A 134 8.37 17.80 -2.96
CA PRO A 134 9.48 18.05 -2.04
C PRO A 134 10.81 17.63 -2.64
N GLU A 135 11.82 18.49 -2.57
CA GLU A 135 13.18 18.19 -3.04
C GLU A 135 13.78 17.05 -2.24
N LEU A 136 14.35 16.06 -2.94
CA LEU A 136 15.04 14.92 -2.31
C LEU A 136 16.47 15.29 -1.95
N ALA A 137 16.88 14.94 -0.74
CA ALA A 137 18.24 15.11 -0.24
C ALA A 137 19.13 13.91 -0.58
N SER A 138 18.53 12.72 -0.75
CA SER A 138 19.22 11.47 -1.08
C SER A 138 19.19 11.22 -2.60
N GLN A 139 20.24 10.61 -3.12
CA GLN A 139 20.33 10.23 -4.54
C GLN A 139 20.82 8.80 -4.69
N ILE A 140 20.17 8.03 -5.58
CA ILE A 140 20.61 6.68 -5.91
C ILE A 140 21.83 6.78 -6.86
N GLU A 141 22.96 6.26 -6.38
CA GLU A 141 24.10 6.02 -7.25
C GLU A 141 23.91 4.68 -7.98
N ASN A 142 24.14 4.62 -9.28
CA ASN A 142 24.10 3.37 -10.05
C ASN A 142 22.72 2.67 -10.09
N LEU A 143 21.62 3.41 -10.25
CA LEU A 143 20.28 2.85 -10.40
C LEU A 143 20.20 1.74 -11.47
N ASP A 144 21.01 1.86 -12.54
CA ASP A 144 21.06 0.87 -13.63
C ASP A 144 21.55 -0.51 -13.19
N SER A 145 22.21 -0.61 -12.05
CA SER A 145 22.69 -1.89 -11.53
C SER A 145 21.59 -2.72 -10.84
N TYR A 146 20.42 -2.15 -10.57
CA TYR A 146 19.33 -2.83 -9.90
C TYR A 146 18.24 -3.27 -10.89
N ASP A 147 17.78 -4.49 -10.73
CA ASP A 147 16.71 -5.08 -11.53
C ASP A 147 15.37 -5.07 -10.77
N THR A 148 15.45 -5.20 -9.44
CA THR A 148 14.28 -5.24 -8.55
C THR A 148 14.37 -4.14 -7.50
N ILE A 149 13.28 -3.40 -7.34
CA ILE A 149 13.17 -2.31 -6.38
C ILE A 149 12.00 -2.58 -5.44
N PHE A 150 12.31 -2.93 -4.20
CA PHE A 150 11.34 -2.87 -3.13
C PHE A 150 11.09 -1.41 -2.79
N LEU A 151 9.84 -0.97 -2.88
CA LEU A 151 9.46 0.43 -2.71
C LEU A 151 8.54 0.59 -1.50
N GLY A 152 9.08 1.17 -0.41
CA GLY A 152 8.42 1.30 0.88
C GLY A 152 7.95 2.70 1.21
N TYR A 153 6.71 2.83 1.69
CA TYR A 153 6.13 4.12 2.05
C TYR A 153 5.00 3.98 3.06
N PRO A 154 4.77 4.99 3.93
CA PRO A 154 3.54 5.06 4.70
C PRO A 154 2.39 5.48 3.80
N ASN A 155 1.21 4.88 3.99
CA ASN A 155 0.02 5.35 3.30
C ASN A 155 -0.51 6.61 4.01
N TRP A 156 -0.34 7.78 3.39
CA TRP A 156 -0.82 9.07 3.89
C TRP A 156 -2.05 9.52 3.10
N ASN A 157 -3.12 9.86 3.80
CA ASN A 157 -4.36 10.37 3.20
C ASN A 157 -4.95 9.46 2.09
N SER A 158 -4.75 8.14 2.21
CA SER A 158 -5.14 7.13 1.22
C SER A 158 -4.41 7.23 -0.12
N ASP A 159 -3.20 7.81 -0.10
CA ASP A 159 -2.35 7.98 -1.28
C ASP A 159 -0.86 7.86 -0.89
N LEU A 160 0.02 7.99 -1.89
CA LEU A 160 1.45 8.13 -1.68
C LEU A 160 1.77 9.46 -0.98
N PRO A 161 2.76 9.49 -0.08
CA PRO A 161 3.34 10.75 0.37
C PRO A 161 3.96 11.54 -0.80
N MET A 162 3.92 12.86 -0.76
CA MET A 162 4.41 13.68 -1.87
C MET A 162 5.90 13.47 -2.21
N PRO A 163 6.81 13.14 -1.28
CA PRO A 163 8.18 12.73 -1.63
C PRO A 163 8.25 11.48 -2.53
N MET A 164 7.27 10.59 -2.45
CA MET A 164 7.23 9.41 -3.32
C MET A 164 6.86 9.77 -4.76
N TYR A 165 6.01 10.80 -4.95
CA TYR A 165 5.77 11.37 -6.28
C TYR A 165 7.04 11.97 -6.86
N THR A 166 7.78 12.78 -6.07
CA THR A 166 9.07 13.31 -6.50
C THR A 166 10.02 12.19 -6.90
N PHE A 167 10.14 11.15 -6.06
CA PHE A 167 11.00 10.00 -6.34
C PHE A 167 10.63 9.30 -7.65
N LEU A 168 9.35 8.98 -7.83
CA LEU A 168 8.87 8.29 -9.02
C LEU A 168 8.91 9.15 -10.29
N GLU A 169 8.94 10.48 -10.17
CA GLU A 169 9.08 11.39 -11.30
C GLU A 169 10.54 11.70 -11.65
N GLU A 170 11.46 11.63 -10.68
CA GLU A 170 12.89 11.89 -10.89
C GLU A 170 13.66 10.67 -11.40
N TYR A 171 13.23 9.44 -11.03
CA TYR A 171 13.89 8.21 -11.41
C TYR A 171 13.09 7.44 -12.47
N ASP A 172 13.72 7.14 -13.59
CA ASP A 172 13.19 6.22 -14.60
C ASP A 172 13.43 4.78 -14.14
N LEU A 173 12.35 4.09 -13.78
CA LEU A 173 12.37 2.69 -13.36
C LEU A 173 11.94 1.73 -14.49
N GLY A 174 11.89 2.21 -15.71
CA GLY A 174 11.53 1.40 -16.89
C GLY A 174 12.37 0.14 -17.02
N GLY A 175 11.71 -0.98 -17.30
CA GLY A 175 12.33 -2.31 -17.40
C GLY A 175 12.68 -2.97 -16.07
N LYS A 176 12.48 -2.31 -14.93
CA LYS A 176 12.70 -2.86 -13.59
C LYS A 176 11.41 -3.43 -13.01
N THR A 177 11.55 -4.28 -12.00
CA THR A 177 10.42 -4.78 -11.21
C THR A 177 10.29 -3.96 -9.94
N ILE A 178 9.11 -3.35 -9.71
CA ILE A 178 8.79 -2.63 -8.49
C ILE A 178 7.95 -3.55 -7.60
N VAL A 179 8.38 -3.72 -6.36
CA VAL A 179 7.72 -4.54 -5.34
C VAL A 179 7.27 -3.63 -4.19
N PRO A 180 6.00 -3.17 -4.18
CA PRO A 180 5.54 -2.22 -3.18
C PRO A 180 5.40 -2.84 -1.79
N PHE A 181 5.77 -2.09 -0.74
CA PHE A 181 5.38 -2.37 0.63
C PHE A 181 4.95 -1.10 1.35
N THR A 182 3.95 -1.21 2.20
CA THR A 182 3.39 -0.06 2.89
C THR A 182 3.04 -0.35 4.34
N THR A 183 3.15 0.68 5.17
CA THR A 183 2.56 0.67 6.52
C THR A 183 1.41 1.67 6.58
N HIS A 184 0.36 1.33 7.33
CA HIS A 184 -0.87 2.11 7.31
C HIS A 184 -1.64 2.06 8.64
N GLY A 185 -2.55 3.01 8.84
CA GLY A 185 -3.47 3.06 9.98
C GLY A 185 -4.80 2.33 9.78
N GLY A 186 -4.96 1.53 8.70
CA GLY A 186 -6.17 0.79 8.36
C GLY A 186 -6.61 0.90 6.89
N SER A 187 -5.89 1.69 6.07
CA SER A 187 -6.25 1.96 4.67
C SER A 187 -5.65 0.97 3.66
N GLY A 188 -4.73 0.09 4.07
CA GLY A 188 -4.01 -0.78 3.15
C GLY A 188 -3.23 0.03 2.12
N PHE A 189 -3.13 -0.49 0.90
CA PHE A 189 -2.54 0.24 -0.23
C PHE A 189 -3.42 1.37 -0.75
N SER A 190 -4.75 1.33 -0.53
CA SER A 190 -5.68 2.25 -1.18
C SER A 190 -5.48 2.24 -2.71
N ARG A 191 -5.13 3.39 -3.31
CA ARG A 191 -4.85 3.50 -4.75
C ARG A 191 -3.36 3.55 -5.10
N THR A 192 -2.47 3.42 -4.13
CA THR A 192 -1.04 3.71 -4.32
C THR A 192 -0.35 2.81 -5.34
N ILE A 193 -0.74 1.53 -5.45
CA ILE A 193 -0.20 0.63 -6.49
C ILE A 193 -0.54 1.16 -7.88
N GLN A 194 -1.82 1.51 -8.11
CA GLN A 194 -2.24 2.10 -9.37
C GLN A 194 -1.50 3.42 -9.68
N THR A 195 -1.27 4.25 -8.66
CA THR A 195 -0.51 5.50 -8.81
C THR A 195 0.95 5.21 -9.23
N ILE A 196 1.59 4.18 -8.66
CA ILE A 196 2.94 3.75 -9.07
C ILE A 196 2.96 3.30 -10.53
N GLU A 197 1.98 2.50 -10.96
CA GLU A 197 1.85 2.06 -12.36
C GLU A 197 1.64 3.23 -13.32
N GLU A 198 0.83 4.22 -12.94
CA GLU A 198 0.58 5.43 -13.74
C GLU A 198 1.85 6.28 -13.90
N LEU A 199 2.68 6.38 -12.84
CA LEU A 199 3.94 7.15 -12.85
C LEU A 199 5.10 6.39 -13.51
N GLN A 200 5.07 5.06 -13.50
CA GLN A 200 6.12 4.20 -14.03
C GLN A 200 5.55 3.17 -15.03
N PRO A 201 4.99 3.62 -16.16
CA PRO A 201 4.27 2.74 -17.09
C PRO A 201 5.16 1.70 -17.80
N ASP A 202 6.47 1.92 -17.81
CA ASP A 202 7.45 1.03 -18.43
C ASP A 202 8.11 0.07 -17.40
N ALA A 203 7.75 0.17 -16.12
CA ALA A 203 8.16 -0.77 -15.07
C ALA A 203 7.13 -1.91 -14.92
N SER A 204 7.57 -3.02 -14.31
CA SER A 204 6.69 -4.11 -13.91
C SER A 204 6.35 -3.99 -12.44
N VAL A 205 5.12 -3.62 -12.09
CA VAL A 205 4.70 -3.47 -10.70
C VAL A 205 4.04 -4.75 -10.20
N ILE A 206 4.52 -5.25 -9.05
CA ILE A 206 3.90 -6.42 -8.38
C ILE A 206 2.67 -5.94 -7.60
N GLU A 207 1.49 -6.40 -8.00
CA GLU A 207 0.22 -6.02 -7.37
C GLU A 207 0.08 -6.63 -5.96
N ASP A 208 0.61 -7.84 -5.74
CA ASP A 208 0.66 -8.54 -4.44
C ASP A 208 1.81 -8.02 -3.55
N GLY A 209 1.80 -6.72 -3.30
CA GLY A 209 2.74 -6.07 -2.38
C GLY A 209 2.46 -6.40 -0.91
N LEU A 210 3.37 -6.00 -0.01
CA LEU A 210 3.22 -6.19 1.43
C LEU A 210 2.53 -4.98 2.07
N SER A 211 1.39 -5.20 2.74
CA SER A 211 0.62 -4.14 3.40
C SER A 211 0.44 -4.45 4.88
N ILE A 212 1.15 -3.75 5.77
CA ILE A 212 1.17 -4.02 7.20
C ILE A 212 0.50 -2.89 7.99
N SER A 213 -0.46 -3.26 8.83
CA SER A 213 -1.01 -2.32 9.82
C SER A 213 0.08 -1.87 10.78
N ARG A 214 0.16 -0.58 11.09
CA ARG A 214 1.11 -0.02 12.05
C ARG A 214 1.15 -0.75 13.39
N ASN A 215 0.02 -1.33 13.81
CA ASN A 215 -0.08 -2.07 15.06
C ASN A 215 0.64 -3.43 15.00
N ASP A 216 0.81 -3.98 13.80
CA ASP A 216 1.38 -5.31 13.57
C ASP A 216 2.86 -5.25 13.17
N VAL A 217 3.38 -4.04 12.91
CA VAL A 217 4.79 -3.83 12.52
C VAL A 217 5.79 -4.46 13.49
N PRO A 218 5.64 -4.37 14.82
CA PRO A 218 6.60 -4.99 15.75
C PRO A 218 6.73 -6.50 15.59
N ASP A 219 5.68 -7.16 15.12
CA ASP A 219 5.59 -8.62 14.97
C ASP A 219 5.67 -9.08 13.51
N ALA A 220 6.02 -8.17 12.57
CA ALA A 220 5.93 -8.39 11.13
C ALA A 220 6.96 -9.38 10.56
N GLN A 221 7.98 -9.80 11.30
CA GLN A 221 9.08 -10.62 10.79
C GLN A 221 8.59 -11.88 10.05
N GLY A 222 7.66 -12.62 10.65
CA GLY A 222 7.14 -13.86 10.04
C GLY A 222 6.34 -13.62 8.77
N GLU A 223 5.60 -12.51 8.71
CA GLU A 223 4.82 -12.10 7.54
C GLU A 223 5.74 -11.68 6.38
N VAL A 224 6.75 -10.86 6.67
CA VAL A 224 7.78 -10.47 5.69
C VAL A 224 8.48 -11.69 5.11
N GLN A 225 8.92 -12.63 5.96
CA GLN A 225 9.60 -13.84 5.53
C GLN A 225 8.71 -14.71 4.62
N ALA A 226 7.45 -14.90 5.00
CA ALA A 226 6.49 -15.66 4.19
C ALA A 226 6.22 -14.98 2.83
N TRP A 227 6.09 -13.65 2.83
CA TRP A 227 5.87 -12.87 1.61
C TRP A 227 7.07 -12.95 0.65
N ILE A 228 8.31 -12.70 1.15
CA ILE A 228 9.53 -12.80 0.34
C ILE A 228 9.67 -14.21 -0.28
N SER A 229 9.43 -15.27 0.52
CA SER A 229 9.44 -16.64 0.02
C SER A 229 8.37 -16.88 -1.05
N GLY A 230 7.20 -16.23 -0.94
CA GLY A 230 6.12 -16.27 -1.92
C GLY A 230 6.49 -15.59 -3.25
N LEU A 231 7.37 -14.59 -3.23
CA LEU A 231 7.92 -13.95 -4.42
C LEU A 231 8.96 -14.82 -5.15
N GLY A 232 9.43 -15.90 -4.52
CA GLY A 232 10.43 -16.80 -5.09
C GLY A 232 11.88 -16.35 -4.89
N LEU A 233 12.11 -15.51 -3.87
CA LEU A 233 13.42 -15.01 -3.43
C LEU A 233 13.95 -15.84 -2.25
#